data_98c6d1613b8ce89d49ed226adb0c796d
#
_entry.id   98c6d1613b8ce89d49ed226adb0c796d
#
_cell.length_a   1.000
_cell.length_b   1.000
_cell.length_c   1.000
_cell.angle_alpha   90.00
_cell.angle_beta   90.00
_cell.angle_gamma   90.00
#
_symmetry.space_group_name_H-M   'P 1'
#
loop_
_entity.id
_entity.type
_entity.pdbx_description
1 polymer ?
#
loop_
_entity_poly.entity_id
_entity_poly.type
_entity_poly.pdbx_seq_one_letter_code
_entity_poly.pdbx_strand_id
1 'polypeptide(L)'
;LNATTTCLRLKPDGMADKLPVGPDFWPDLIAGKLGDFHHEYLVTTFSFDQNWSSWEIHPNGDEVVFLLGGAVDFILDTAEGEQIIEVRWPGDYALVPKGTWHTANPLQPSMMLLITAGEGTRNKPRA
;
A
#
# COMPACT_ATOMS: atom_id res chain seq x y z
N LEU A 1 -2.06 2.39 20.76
CA LEU A 1 -2.09 2.89 19.38
C LEU A 1 -2.63 1.82 18.44
N ASN A 2 -3.35 2.25 17.42
CA ASN A 2 -3.93 1.36 16.42
C ASN A 2 -3.67 1.94 15.02
N ALA A 3 -3.22 1.10 14.09
CA ALA A 3 -2.85 1.56 12.75
C ALA A 3 -4.04 2.08 11.93
N THR A 4 -5.27 1.76 12.32
CA THR A 4 -6.47 2.31 11.66
C THR A 4 -6.72 3.77 12.03
N THR A 5 -6.17 4.23 13.14
CA THR A 5 -6.35 5.60 13.64
C THR A 5 -5.06 6.40 13.65
N THR A 6 -3.92 5.73 13.68
CA THR A 6 -2.60 6.35 13.72
C THR A 6 -1.64 5.48 12.94
N CYS A 7 -1.27 5.89 11.75
CA CYS A 7 -0.27 5.18 10.97
C CYS A 7 1.13 5.70 11.30
N LEU A 8 2.15 5.11 10.69
CA LEU A 8 3.53 5.40 11.01
C LEU A 8 4.32 5.81 9.77
N ARG A 9 5.24 6.76 9.96
CA ARG A 9 6.30 7.06 9.02
C ARG A 9 7.61 6.53 9.61
N LEU A 10 8.25 5.59 8.92
CA LEU A 10 9.56 5.07 9.32
C LEU A 10 10.64 5.89 8.61
N LYS A 11 11.52 6.50 9.40
CA LYS A 11 12.50 7.46 8.90
C LYS A 11 13.89 6.82 8.76
N PRO A 12 14.77 7.40 7.89
CA PRO A 12 16.10 6.84 7.66
C PRO A 12 16.99 6.78 8.90
N ASP A 13 16.72 7.63 9.89
CA ASP A 13 17.48 7.68 11.16
C ASP A 13 17.06 6.59 12.15
N GLY A 14 16.11 5.72 11.76
CA GLY A 14 15.58 4.69 12.64
C GLY A 14 14.42 5.13 13.53
N MET A 15 13.99 6.38 13.43
CA MET A 15 12.85 6.89 14.18
C MET A 15 11.54 6.62 13.47
N ALA A 16 10.46 6.58 14.22
CA ALA A 16 9.10 6.45 13.68
C ALA A 16 8.25 7.63 14.12
N ASP A 17 7.62 8.30 13.15
CA ASP A 17 6.65 9.35 13.45
C ASP A 17 5.24 8.80 13.41
N LYS A 18 4.39 9.29 14.31
CA LYS A 18 2.97 8.98 14.31
C LYS A 18 2.23 9.95 13.41
N LEU A 19 1.39 9.42 12.54
CA LEU A 19 0.55 10.22 11.64
C LEU A 19 -0.92 9.92 11.94
N PRO A 20 -1.66 10.85 12.58
CA PRO A 20 -3.09 10.65 12.84
C PRO A 20 -3.88 10.48 11.55
N VAL A 21 -4.76 9.49 11.50
CA VAL A 21 -5.64 9.23 10.37
C VAL A 21 -6.98 9.90 10.64
N GLY A 22 -7.25 10.98 9.93
CA GLY A 22 -8.52 11.70 9.97
C GLY A 22 -9.20 11.67 8.62
N PRO A 23 -10.32 12.41 8.45
CA PRO A 23 -11.09 12.41 7.19
C PRO A 23 -10.30 12.89 5.99
N ASP A 24 -9.28 13.71 6.18
CA ASP A 24 -8.47 14.29 5.10
C ASP A 24 -7.14 13.56 4.91
N PHE A 25 -6.89 12.45 5.62
CA PHE A 25 -5.60 11.78 5.58
C PHE A 25 -5.19 11.37 4.16
N TRP A 26 -6.04 10.62 3.46
CA TRP A 26 -5.73 10.13 2.13
C TRP A 26 -5.64 11.24 1.08
N PRO A 27 -6.58 12.22 1.05
CA PRO A 27 -6.42 13.39 0.18
C PRO A 27 -5.14 14.17 0.45
N ASP A 28 -4.78 14.38 1.70
CA ASP A 28 -3.57 15.12 2.08
C ASP A 28 -2.30 14.36 1.70
N LEU A 29 -2.31 13.04 1.88
CA LEU A 29 -1.20 12.18 1.47
C LEU A 29 -0.97 12.27 -0.05
N ILE A 30 -2.04 12.12 -0.82
CA ILE A 30 -1.98 12.18 -2.30
C ILE A 30 -1.53 13.56 -2.77
N ALA A 31 -1.95 14.63 -2.08
CA ALA A 31 -1.58 16.00 -2.41
C ALA A 31 -0.15 16.38 -1.98
N GLY A 32 0.58 15.47 -1.32
CA GLY A 32 1.94 15.73 -0.85
C GLY A 32 2.03 16.57 0.41
N LYS A 33 0.91 16.81 1.10
CA LYS A 33 0.90 17.64 2.31
C LYS A 33 1.58 17.00 3.51
N LEU A 34 1.78 15.67 3.48
CA LEU A 34 2.46 14.94 4.55
C LEU A 34 3.96 14.75 4.26
N GLY A 35 4.49 15.38 3.21
CA GLY A 35 5.89 15.30 2.79
C GLY A 35 6.07 14.41 1.57
N ASP A 36 7.31 14.30 1.11
CA ASP A 36 7.68 13.55 -0.09
C ASP A 36 8.12 12.10 0.22
N PHE A 37 8.24 11.73 1.48
CA PHE A 37 8.68 10.40 1.94
C PHE A 37 10.07 9.99 1.41
N HIS A 38 10.95 10.96 1.21
CA HIS A 38 12.31 10.69 0.73
C HIS A 38 13.05 9.75 1.68
N HIS A 39 13.43 8.56 1.19
CA HIS A 39 14.03 7.48 1.99
C HIS A 39 13.19 7.06 3.21
N GLU A 40 11.89 7.26 3.15
CA GLU A 40 10.97 6.94 4.25
C GLU A 40 9.95 5.89 3.82
N TYR A 41 9.46 5.12 4.79
CA TYR A 41 8.38 4.17 4.57
C TYR A 41 7.13 4.60 5.33
N LEU A 42 5.99 4.46 4.67
CA LEU A 42 4.68 4.65 5.29
C LEU A 42 4.11 3.29 5.67
N VAL A 43 3.67 3.14 6.91
CA VAL A 43 3.00 1.93 7.40
C VAL A 43 1.54 2.28 7.68
N THR A 44 0.64 1.71 6.87
CA THR A 44 -0.79 2.01 6.95
C THR A 44 -1.61 0.73 6.95
N THR A 45 -2.90 0.87 7.28
CA THR A 45 -3.90 -0.17 7.03
C THR A 45 -4.91 0.34 6.02
N PHE A 46 -5.47 -0.58 5.25
CA PHE A 46 -6.52 -0.29 4.28
C PHE A 46 -7.56 -1.39 4.29
N SER A 47 -8.82 -1.00 4.44
CA SER A 47 -9.96 -1.93 4.38
C SER A 47 -10.74 -1.66 3.10
N PHE A 48 -11.10 -2.72 2.37
CA PHE A 48 -11.82 -2.58 1.10
C PHE A 48 -12.62 -3.83 0.77
N ASP A 49 -13.68 -3.64 0.00
CA ASP A 49 -14.55 -4.72 -0.49
C ASP A 49 -14.78 -4.66 -2.00
N GLN A 50 -14.15 -3.70 -2.68
CA GLN A 50 -14.25 -3.52 -4.12
C GLN A 50 -12.86 -3.59 -4.75
N ASN A 51 -12.78 -4.00 -6.01
CA ASN A 51 -11.53 -3.93 -6.76
C ASN A 51 -10.97 -2.51 -6.73
N TRP A 52 -9.66 -2.39 -6.61
CA TRP A 52 -9.04 -1.09 -6.74
C TRP A 52 -9.35 -0.51 -8.12
N SER A 53 -9.61 0.78 -8.17
CA SER A 53 -9.94 1.47 -9.41
C SER A 53 -8.71 1.86 -10.22
N SER A 54 -7.54 1.74 -9.65
CA SER A 54 -6.28 2.17 -10.27
C SER A 54 -5.17 1.15 -10.09
N TRP A 55 -4.22 1.23 -11.00
CA TRP A 55 -2.87 0.69 -10.82
C TRP A 55 -2.04 1.69 -10.04
N GLU A 56 -1.10 1.18 -9.25
CA GLU A 56 -0.21 2.00 -8.43
C GLU A 56 1.23 1.53 -8.62
N ILE A 57 2.19 2.46 -8.56
CA ILE A 57 3.61 2.16 -8.68
C ILE A 57 4.40 2.94 -7.63
N HIS A 58 5.36 2.26 -7.01
CA HIS A 58 6.29 2.85 -6.06
C HIS A 58 7.70 2.75 -6.66
N PRO A 59 8.21 3.83 -7.29
CA PRO A 59 9.46 3.75 -8.06
C PRO A 59 10.72 3.72 -7.19
N ASN A 60 10.61 4.00 -5.90
CA ASN A 60 11.76 4.17 -5.03
C ASN A 60 11.94 3.08 -3.97
N GLY A 61 11.15 2.02 -4.01
CA GLY A 61 11.34 0.89 -3.10
C GLY A 61 10.30 -0.20 -3.29
N ASP A 62 10.57 -1.36 -2.71
CA ASP A 62 9.60 -2.45 -2.66
C ASP A 62 8.45 -2.09 -1.73
N GLU A 63 7.26 -2.61 -2.03
CA GLU A 63 6.15 -2.56 -1.10
C GLU A 63 5.89 -3.94 -0.52
N VAL A 64 5.60 -4.00 0.77
CA VAL A 64 5.18 -5.24 1.42
C VAL A 64 3.76 -5.05 1.92
N VAL A 65 2.88 -5.97 1.56
CA VAL A 65 1.48 -5.91 1.93
C VAL A 65 1.09 -7.18 2.64
N PHE A 66 0.74 -7.07 3.93
CA PHE A 66 0.29 -8.20 4.75
C PHE A 66 -1.22 -8.25 4.80
N LEU A 67 -1.78 -9.43 4.60
CA LEU A 67 -3.21 -9.66 4.84
C LEU A 67 -3.45 -9.74 6.36
N LEU A 68 -4.39 -8.95 6.85
CA LEU A 68 -4.85 -9.01 8.24
C LEU A 68 -6.16 -9.79 8.34
N GLY A 69 -6.99 -9.75 7.31
CA GLY A 69 -8.24 -10.49 7.23
C GLY A 69 -8.81 -10.44 5.83
N GLY A 70 -9.65 -11.40 5.47
CA GLY A 70 -10.25 -11.49 4.15
C GLY A 70 -9.46 -12.37 3.19
N ALA A 71 -9.57 -12.07 1.89
CA ALA A 71 -8.86 -12.77 0.83
C ALA A 71 -8.71 -11.84 -0.37
N VAL A 72 -7.50 -11.73 -0.92
CA VAL A 72 -7.19 -10.77 -1.98
C VAL A 72 -6.30 -11.42 -3.05
N ASP A 73 -6.55 -11.07 -4.30
CA ASP A 73 -5.63 -11.30 -5.41
C ASP A 73 -4.87 -9.99 -5.66
N PHE A 74 -3.56 -10.02 -5.45
CA PHE A 74 -2.67 -8.97 -5.92
C PHE A 74 -2.24 -9.25 -7.34
N ILE A 75 -2.32 -8.25 -8.20
CA ILE A 75 -1.98 -8.37 -9.61
C ILE A 75 -0.79 -7.47 -9.88
N LEU A 76 0.32 -8.08 -10.32
CA LEU A 76 1.53 -7.38 -10.73
C LEU A 76 1.61 -7.35 -12.25
N ASP A 77 1.82 -6.17 -12.83
CA ASP A 77 2.07 -6.03 -14.26
C ASP A 77 3.56 -6.15 -14.52
N THR A 78 4.00 -7.29 -15.03
CA THR A 78 5.42 -7.59 -15.26
C THR A 78 5.72 -7.68 -16.73
N ALA A 79 7.02 -7.68 -17.08
CA ALA A 79 7.47 -7.86 -18.46
C ALA A 79 7.01 -9.18 -19.08
N GLU A 80 6.67 -10.16 -18.23
CA GLU A 80 6.21 -11.49 -18.65
C GLU A 80 4.69 -11.62 -18.60
N GLY A 81 3.98 -10.50 -18.40
CA GLY A 81 2.52 -10.45 -18.27
C GLY A 81 2.09 -10.24 -16.82
N GLU A 82 0.78 -10.35 -16.61
CA GLU A 82 0.22 -10.20 -15.26
C GLU A 82 0.51 -11.44 -14.41
N GLN A 83 0.99 -11.20 -13.20
CA GLN A 83 1.18 -12.23 -12.19
C GLN A 83 0.21 -11.98 -11.05
N ILE A 84 -0.41 -13.06 -10.57
CA ILE A 84 -1.36 -12.99 -9.46
C ILE A 84 -0.70 -13.57 -8.22
N ILE A 85 -0.66 -12.77 -7.13
CA ILE A 85 -0.23 -13.23 -5.81
C ILE A 85 -1.48 -13.41 -4.97
N GLU A 86 -1.78 -14.64 -4.61
CA GLU A 86 -2.94 -14.96 -3.80
C GLU A 86 -2.59 -14.84 -2.33
N VAL A 87 -3.27 -13.92 -1.60
CA VAL A 87 -3.18 -13.85 -0.15
C VAL A 87 -4.53 -14.27 0.42
N ARG A 88 -4.54 -15.28 1.29
CA ARG A 88 -5.76 -15.98 1.72
C ARG A 88 -5.93 -16.06 3.24
N TRP A 89 -4.83 -15.99 3.99
CA TRP A 89 -4.83 -16.15 5.44
C TRP A 89 -4.11 -14.99 6.11
N PRO A 90 -4.52 -14.59 7.32
CA PRO A 90 -3.80 -13.57 8.08
C PRO A 90 -2.32 -13.94 8.20
N GLY A 91 -1.46 -12.98 7.87
CA GLY A 91 -0.01 -13.18 7.83
C GLY A 91 0.55 -13.51 6.45
N ASP A 92 -0.29 -13.92 5.49
CA ASP A 92 0.15 -13.99 4.09
C ASP A 92 0.55 -12.60 3.63
N TYR A 93 1.56 -12.51 2.78
CA TYR A 93 1.96 -11.21 2.24
C TYR A 93 2.28 -11.28 0.75
N ALA A 94 2.13 -10.12 0.12
CA ALA A 94 2.61 -9.89 -1.24
C ALA A 94 3.83 -8.98 -1.16
N LEU A 95 4.89 -9.36 -1.88
CA LEU A 95 6.05 -8.50 -2.09
C LEU A 95 5.94 -7.90 -3.48
N VAL A 96 5.78 -6.59 -3.55
CA VAL A 96 5.68 -5.85 -4.81
C VAL A 96 7.05 -5.23 -5.09
N PRO A 97 7.77 -5.71 -6.12
CA PRO A 97 9.09 -5.17 -6.42
C PRO A 97 9.04 -3.70 -6.81
N LYS A 98 10.09 -2.98 -6.45
CA LYS A 98 10.27 -1.58 -6.82
C LYS A 98 9.98 -1.36 -8.32
N GLY A 99 9.21 -0.32 -8.62
CA GLY A 99 8.92 0.06 -10.00
C GLY A 99 7.96 -0.88 -10.73
N THR A 100 7.12 -1.62 -10.02
CA THR A 100 6.15 -2.53 -10.61
C THR A 100 4.73 -2.00 -10.42
N TRP A 101 4.02 -1.81 -11.52
CA TRP A 101 2.59 -1.47 -11.47
C TRP A 101 1.82 -2.64 -10.87
N HIS A 102 0.95 -2.33 -9.91
CA HIS A 102 0.15 -3.35 -9.23
C HIS A 102 -1.23 -2.83 -8.89
N THR A 103 -2.14 -3.78 -8.68
CA THR A 103 -3.51 -3.51 -8.26
C THR A 103 -4.02 -4.69 -7.42
N ALA A 104 -5.23 -4.59 -6.91
CA ALA A 104 -5.78 -5.63 -6.03
C ALA A 104 -7.25 -5.84 -6.26
N ASN A 105 -7.67 -7.11 -6.23
CA ASN A 105 -9.06 -7.53 -6.31
C ASN A 105 -9.39 -8.33 -5.04
N PRO A 106 -10.28 -7.86 -4.17
CA PRO A 106 -10.70 -8.63 -3.02
C PRO A 106 -11.72 -9.69 -3.42
N LEU A 107 -11.62 -10.88 -2.82
CA LEU A 107 -12.61 -11.93 -2.99
C LEU A 107 -13.75 -11.79 -1.97
N GLN A 108 -13.51 -11.03 -0.93
CA GLN A 108 -14.44 -10.72 0.16
C GLN A 108 -13.94 -9.46 0.86
N PRO A 109 -14.72 -8.84 1.76
CA PRO A 109 -14.24 -7.70 2.52
C PRO A 109 -12.91 -8.02 3.19
N SER A 110 -11.91 -7.17 3.00
CA SER A 110 -10.53 -7.46 3.38
C SER A 110 -9.87 -6.26 4.07
N MET A 111 -8.87 -6.56 4.88
CA MET A 111 -8.03 -5.55 5.51
C MET A 111 -6.57 -5.95 5.35
N MET A 112 -5.74 -4.98 5.01
CA MET A 112 -4.31 -5.19 4.81
C MET A 112 -3.48 -4.17 5.57
N LEU A 113 -2.26 -4.57 5.92
CA LEU A 113 -1.21 -3.68 6.40
C LEU A 113 -0.22 -3.46 5.27
N LEU A 114 0.01 -2.20 4.92
CA LEU A 114 0.90 -1.82 3.83
C LEU A 114 2.15 -1.15 4.37
N ILE A 115 3.31 -1.59 3.89
CA ILE A 115 4.60 -0.95 4.16
C ILE A 115 5.11 -0.44 2.81
N THR A 116 5.04 0.88 2.63
CA THR A 116 5.18 1.50 1.32
C THR A 116 6.33 2.50 1.28
N ALA A 117 7.26 2.33 0.34
CA ALA A 117 8.23 3.38 0.00
C ALA A 117 7.50 4.43 -0.84
N GLY A 118 6.96 5.46 -0.18
CA GLY A 118 5.98 6.36 -0.78
C GLY A 118 6.53 7.41 -1.74
N GLU A 119 7.85 7.66 -1.74
CA GLU A 119 8.44 8.69 -2.60
C GLU A 119 8.17 8.43 -4.07
N GLY A 120 7.59 9.40 -4.76
CA GLY A 120 7.35 9.33 -6.20
C GLY A 120 6.20 8.40 -6.60
N THR A 121 5.37 7.95 -5.67
CA THR A 121 4.20 7.11 -5.96
C THR A 121 3.33 7.73 -7.04
N ARG A 122 2.91 6.92 -8.01
CA ARG A 122 2.00 7.32 -9.08
C ARG A 122 0.86 6.33 -9.23
N ASN A 123 -0.23 6.81 -9.79
CA ASN A 123 -1.43 6.01 -10.06
C ASN A 123 -1.86 6.22 -11.50
N LYS A 124 -2.51 5.21 -12.08
CA LYS A 124 -3.17 5.31 -13.38
C LYS A 124 -4.45 4.49 -13.36
N PRO A 125 -5.49 4.88 -14.16
CA PRO A 125 -6.72 4.10 -14.24
C PRO A 125 -6.47 2.67 -14.73
N ARG A 126 -7.30 1.72 -14.29
CA ARG A 126 -7.23 0.32 -14.74
C ARG A 126 -7.80 0.13 -16.14
N ALA A 127 -8.65 1.01 -16.57
CA ALA A 127 -9.29 0.91 -17.90
C ALA A 127 -9.19 2.21 -18.66
#